data_f83073f605df3d75d06ade29b8256430
#
_entry.id   f83073f605df3d75d06ade29b8256430
#
_cell.length_a   1.000
_cell.length_b   1.000
_cell.length_c   1.000
_cell.angle_alpha   90.00
_cell.angle_beta   90.00
_cell.angle_gamma   90.00
#
_symmetry.space_group_name_H-M   'P 1'
#
loop_
_entity.id
_entity.type
_entity.pdbx_description
1 polymer ?
#
loop_
_entity_poly.entity_id
_entity_poly.type
_entity_poly.pdbx_seq_one_letter_code
_entity_poly.pdbx_strand_id
1 'polypeptide(L)'
;IHIERGPYTLEWINKFVDRAVEMQIDEIRLLEHCYRFEEFVPMYDSVCAYSEYVDAWFHRQAGVRKLEEYLDLIKQVRNESFPVEIKFGLEICYFKEFEDFTAELTKNKGFDFLLGSIHFVDDFAFDHKAEHWTGMDIDKIYHRYFEDSVSLAKSNLFDGIGHPDAIKLFGHKPSYSLT
;
A
#
# COMPACT_ATOMS: atom_id res chain seq x y z
N ILE A 1 -2.02 -2.31 -9.96
CA ILE A 1 -0.69 -2.75 -10.42
C ILE A 1 0.33 -1.75 -9.92
N HIS A 2 1.34 -2.20 -9.15
CA HIS A 2 2.44 -1.35 -8.68
C HIS A 2 3.44 -1.07 -9.80
N ILE A 3 3.88 0.20 -9.90
CA ILE A 3 4.83 0.64 -10.93
C ILE A 3 6.26 0.83 -10.40
N GLU A 4 6.49 0.62 -9.12
CA GLU A 4 7.71 0.91 -8.35
C GLU A 4 9.01 0.28 -8.87
N ARG A 5 8.91 -0.76 -9.72
CA ARG A 5 10.08 -1.48 -10.26
C ARG A 5 10.71 -0.79 -11.45
N GLY A 6 10.19 0.36 -11.86
CA GLY A 6 10.70 1.13 -12.99
C GLY A 6 10.78 2.64 -12.73
N PRO A 7 11.30 3.37 -13.71
CA PRO A 7 11.37 4.82 -13.63
C PRO A 7 9.98 5.46 -13.82
N TYR A 8 9.78 6.67 -13.29
CA TYR A 8 8.58 7.46 -13.52
C TYR A 8 8.64 8.13 -14.89
N THR A 9 8.40 7.35 -15.95
CA THR A 9 8.45 7.81 -17.35
C THR A 9 7.28 7.27 -18.15
N LEU A 10 6.89 8.00 -19.21
CA LEU A 10 5.88 7.54 -20.15
C LEU A 10 6.25 6.20 -20.80
N GLU A 11 7.55 5.97 -21.06
CA GLU A 11 8.03 4.70 -21.62
C GLU A 11 7.72 3.53 -20.68
N TRP A 12 7.87 3.72 -19.35
CA TRP A 12 7.54 2.70 -18.36
C TRP A 12 6.03 2.43 -18.31
N ILE A 13 5.20 3.49 -18.36
CA ILE A 13 3.75 3.37 -18.38
C ILE A 13 3.28 2.65 -19.66
N ASN A 14 3.88 2.96 -20.82
CA ASN A 14 3.54 2.30 -22.09
C ASN A 14 3.66 0.77 -22.02
N LYS A 15 4.60 0.22 -21.25
CA LYS A 15 4.72 -1.25 -21.10
C LYS A 15 3.47 -1.88 -20.45
N PHE A 16 2.83 -1.18 -19.52
CA PHE A 16 1.55 -1.63 -18.93
C PHE A 16 0.40 -1.46 -19.92
N VAL A 17 0.39 -0.36 -20.67
CA VAL A 17 -0.60 -0.09 -21.71
C VAL A 17 -0.52 -1.14 -22.81
N ASP A 18 0.65 -1.43 -23.35
CA ASP A 18 0.85 -2.44 -24.39
C ASP A 18 0.35 -3.80 -23.92
N ARG A 19 0.67 -4.16 -22.67
CA ARG A 19 0.20 -5.42 -22.09
C ARG A 19 -1.31 -5.45 -21.89
N ALA A 20 -1.92 -4.35 -21.49
CA ALA A 20 -3.37 -4.23 -21.35
C ALA A 20 -4.07 -4.40 -22.69
N VAL A 21 -3.55 -3.76 -23.75
CA VAL A 21 -4.06 -3.91 -25.12
C VAL A 21 -3.98 -5.37 -25.60
N GLU A 22 -2.81 -6.03 -25.43
CA GLU A 22 -2.65 -7.44 -25.75
C GLU A 22 -3.67 -8.35 -25.05
N MET A 23 -4.00 -8.02 -23.81
CA MET A 23 -4.95 -8.78 -22.97
C MET A 23 -6.40 -8.34 -23.14
N GLN A 24 -6.69 -7.36 -24.01
CA GLN A 24 -8.03 -6.80 -24.22
C GLN A 24 -8.65 -6.22 -22.93
N ILE A 25 -7.83 -5.52 -22.14
CA ILE A 25 -8.23 -4.84 -20.91
C ILE A 25 -8.50 -3.36 -21.25
N ASP A 26 -9.68 -2.87 -20.91
CA ASP A 26 -10.11 -1.50 -21.23
C ASP A 26 -9.63 -0.46 -20.20
N GLU A 27 -9.44 -0.84 -18.94
CA GLU A 27 -8.99 0.03 -17.86
C GLU A 27 -7.87 -0.63 -17.05
N ILE A 28 -6.80 0.11 -16.75
CA ILE A 28 -5.76 -0.30 -15.80
C ILE A 28 -5.68 0.68 -14.64
N ARG A 29 -5.46 0.13 -13.45
CA ARG A 29 -5.26 0.90 -12.23
C ARG A 29 -3.82 0.76 -11.77
N LEU A 30 -3.06 1.83 -11.87
CA LEU A 30 -1.66 1.92 -11.50
C LEU A 30 -1.52 2.61 -10.14
N LEU A 31 -0.64 2.11 -9.31
CA LEU A 31 -0.42 2.68 -7.97
C LEU A 31 1.03 2.48 -7.49
N GLU A 32 1.37 3.18 -6.44
CA GLU A 32 2.60 3.06 -5.67
C GLU A 32 2.30 2.75 -4.21
N HIS A 33 3.28 2.23 -3.50
CA HIS A 33 3.22 2.15 -2.03
C HIS A 33 3.63 3.49 -1.41
N CYS A 34 2.85 3.97 -0.44
CA CYS A 34 3.10 5.26 0.21
C CYS A 34 4.48 5.35 0.87
N TYR A 35 5.00 4.26 1.43
CA TYR A 35 6.31 4.26 2.09
C TYR A 35 7.48 4.64 1.16
N ARG A 36 7.29 4.56 -0.16
CA ARG A 36 8.30 4.97 -1.14
C ARG A 36 8.57 6.47 -1.11
N PHE A 37 7.64 7.27 -0.60
CA PHE A 37 7.72 8.71 -0.59
C PHE A 37 8.21 9.26 0.74
N GLU A 38 9.14 10.23 0.70
CA GLU A 38 9.72 10.89 1.86
C GLU A 38 8.65 11.41 2.83
N GLU A 39 7.53 11.91 2.28
CA GLU A 39 6.44 12.52 3.04
C GLU A 39 5.71 11.53 3.96
N PHE A 40 5.72 10.23 3.63
CA PHE A 40 5.05 9.19 4.41
C PHE A 40 5.96 8.47 5.41
N VAL A 41 7.28 8.71 5.36
CA VAL A 41 8.26 8.07 6.25
C VAL A 41 7.88 8.16 7.73
N PRO A 42 7.39 9.30 8.26
CA PRO A 42 7.06 9.42 9.68
C PRO A 42 6.00 8.44 10.20
N MET A 43 5.19 7.86 9.32
CA MET A 43 4.17 6.88 9.71
C MET A 43 4.77 5.54 10.19
N TYR A 44 6.05 5.31 9.93
CA TYR A 44 6.71 4.02 10.16
C TYR A 44 7.67 4.01 11.34
N ASP A 45 7.75 5.10 12.10
CA ASP A 45 8.70 5.23 13.22
C ASP A 45 8.50 4.14 14.28
N SER A 46 7.25 3.80 14.64
CA SER A 46 6.96 2.79 15.66
C SER A 46 7.35 1.38 15.20
N VAL A 47 7.03 1.02 13.96
CA VAL A 47 7.35 -0.32 13.41
C VAL A 47 8.85 -0.51 13.21
N CYS A 48 9.58 0.56 12.86
CA CYS A 48 11.03 0.55 12.80
C CYS A 48 11.66 0.40 14.19
N ALA A 49 11.13 1.11 15.20
CA ALA A 49 11.58 0.99 16.59
C ALA A 49 11.28 -0.40 17.18
N TYR A 50 10.21 -1.05 16.74
CA TYR A 50 9.82 -2.39 17.22
C TYR A 50 10.75 -3.49 16.72
N SER A 51 11.28 -3.39 15.50
CA SER A 51 12.01 -4.49 14.85
C SER A 51 13.21 -4.00 14.03
N GLU A 52 14.43 -4.40 14.45
CA GLU A 52 15.68 -4.15 13.70
C GLU A 52 15.58 -4.66 12.24
N TYR A 53 14.87 -5.75 12.01
CA TYR A 53 14.66 -6.27 10.66
C TYR A 53 13.81 -5.32 9.82
N VAL A 54 12.71 -4.81 10.40
CA VAL A 54 11.81 -3.85 9.70
C VAL A 54 12.55 -2.56 9.45
N ASP A 55 13.28 -2.04 10.44
CA ASP A 55 14.12 -0.86 10.32
C ASP A 55 15.13 -0.98 9.16
N ALA A 56 15.87 -2.07 9.12
CA ALA A 56 16.84 -2.34 8.05
C ALA A 56 16.17 -2.53 6.68
N TRP A 57 14.98 -3.10 6.62
CA TRP A 57 14.20 -3.20 5.38
C TRP A 57 13.72 -1.82 4.94
N PHE A 58 13.15 -1.06 5.86
CA PHE A 58 12.59 0.26 5.63
C PHE A 58 13.64 1.23 5.08
N HIS A 59 14.82 1.30 5.71
CA HIS A 59 15.92 2.14 5.24
C HIS A 59 16.41 1.83 3.83
N ARG A 60 16.16 0.63 3.33
CA ARG A 60 16.51 0.26 1.93
C ARG A 60 15.42 0.59 0.92
N GLN A 61 14.17 0.71 1.34
CA GLN A 61 13.01 0.75 0.44
C GLN A 61 12.22 2.06 0.52
N ALA A 62 12.24 2.69 1.69
CA ALA A 62 11.39 3.84 1.99
C ALA A 62 12.06 5.18 1.68
N GLY A 63 11.25 6.23 1.49
CA GLY A 63 11.72 7.59 1.32
C GLY A 63 12.68 7.79 0.15
N VAL A 64 12.59 6.95 -0.87
CA VAL A 64 13.51 6.97 -2.02
C VAL A 64 13.08 7.96 -3.11
N ARG A 65 11.90 8.55 -2.96
CA ARG A 65 11.30 9.52 -3.89
C ARG A 65 10.47 10.55 -3.13
N LYS A 66 10.21 11.66 -3.81
CA LYS A 66 9.21 12.63 -3.34
C LYS A 66 7.86 12.33 -3.98
N LEU A 67 6.80 12.55 -3.25
CA LEU A 67 5.42 12.38 -3.76
C LEU A 67 5.18 13.21 -5.01
N GLU A 68 5.78 14.41 -5.09
CA GLU A 68 5.65 15.29 -6.25
C GLU A 68 6.15 14.64 -7.56
N GLU A 69 7.20 13.81 -7.52
CA GLU A 69 7.68 13.09 -8.71
C GLU A 69 6.61 12.17 -9.30
N TYR A 70 5.85 11.50 -8.43
CA TYR A 70 4.74 10.64 -8.86
C TYR A 70 3.56 11.46 -9.39
N LEU A 71 3.23 12.58 -8.74
CA LEU A 71 2.18 13.49 -9.21
C LEU A 71 2.53 14.12 -10.56
N ASP A 72 3.78 14.40 -10.82
CA ASP A 72 4.25 14.91 -12.12
C ASP A 72 4.14 13.83 -13.21
N LEU A 73 4.45 12.57 -12.92
CA LEU A 73 4.18 11.46 -13.83
C LEU A 73 2.68 11.38 -14.16
N ILE A 74 1.81 11.43 -13.15
CA ILE A 74 0.36 11.41 -13.34
C ILE A 74 -0.09 12.55 -14.27
N LYS A 75 0.41 13.77 -14.06
CA LYS A 75 0.11 14.90 -14.94
C LYS A 75 0.58 14.66 -16.37
N GLN A 76 1.79 14.13 -16.56
CA GLN A 76 2.32 13.81 -17.88
C GLN A 76 1.43 12.80 -18.59
N VAL A 77 1.09 11.69 -17.93
CA VAL A 77 0.22 10.64 -18.50
C VAL A 77 -1.17 11.20 -18.87
N ARG A 78 -1.75 12.06 -18.04
CA ARG A 78 -3.06 12.66 -18.30
C ARG A 78 -3.08 13.64 -19.50
N ASN A 79 -1.92 14.11 -19.94
CA ASN A 79 -1.79 14.95 -21.13
C ASN A 79 -1.61 14.14 -22.42
N GLU A 80 -1.46 12.84 -22.31
CA GLU A 80 -1.34 11.92 -23.46
C GLU A 80 -2.66 11.18 -23.72
N SER A 81 -2.75 10.58 -24.91
CA SER A 81 -3.89 9.74 -25.29
C SER A 81 -3.44 8.27 -25.36
N PHE A 82 -4.15 7.41 -24.66
CA PHE A 82 -3.88 5.98 -24.63
C PHE A 82 -5.09 5.18 -25.13
N PRO A 83 -4.86 3.98 -25.68
CA PRO A 83 -5.94 3.08 -26.12
C PRO A 83 -6.68 2.41 -24.95
N VAL A 84 -6.20 2.56 -23.71
CA VAL A 84 -6.82 2.05 -22.48
C VAL A 84 -7.00 3.18 -21.48
N GLU A 85 -8.01 3.10 -20.63
CA GLU A 85 -8.17 4.05 -19.54
C GLU A 85 -7.13 3.78 -18.44
N ILE A 86 -6.45 4.83 -17.95
CA ILE A 86 -5.46 4.72 -16.90
C ILE A 86 -5.94 5.50 -15.68
N LYS A 87 -6.09 4.79 -14.55
CA LYS A 87 -6.37 5.36 -13.25
C LYS A 87 -5.12 5.29 -12.37
N PHE A 88 -4.87 6.35 -11.61
CA PHE A 88 -3.75 6.41 -10.69
C PHE A 88 -4.21 6.47 -9.24
N GLY A 89 -3.61 5.65 -8.42
CA GLY A 89 -3.89 5.59 -7.00
C GLY A 89 -2.64 5.54 -6.13
N LEU A 90 -2.87 5.36 -4.86
CA LEU A 90 -1.83 5.16 -3.87
C LEU A 90 -2.27 4.05 -2.91
N GLU A 91 -1.37 3.08 -2.64
CA GLU A 91 -1.57 2.12 -1.56
C GLU A 91 -0.93 2.64 -0.29
N ILE A 92 -1.74 2.81 0.73
CA ILE A 92 -1.33 3.43 1.99
C ILE A 92 -1.45 2.38 3.10
N CYS A 93 -0.33 2.14 3.80
CA CYS A 93 -0.35 1.35 5.00
C CYS A 93 -1.20 2.07 6.06
N TYR A 94 -2.24 1.39 6.54
CA TYR A 94 -3.15 1.99 7.50
C TYR A 94 -2.59 1.90 8.92
N PHE A 95 -2.45 3.07 9.52
CA PHE A 95 -2.21 3.27 10.94
C PHE A 95 -3.30 4.21 11.45
N LYS A 96 -4.06 3.78 12.42
CA LYS A 96 -5.22 4.53 12.92
C LYS A 96 -4.85 5.93 13.42
N GLU A 97 -3.73 6.06 14.09
CA GLU A 97 -3.19 7.32 14.61
C GLU A 97 -2.75 8.32 13.53
N PHE A 98 -2.60 7.84 12.28
CA PHE A 98 -2.21 8.67 11.14
C PHE A 98 -3.36 8.98 10.17
N GLU A 99 -4.63 8.78 10.57
CA GLU A 99 -5.78 9.07 9.69
C GLU A 99 -5.79 10.53 9.22
N ASP A 100 -5.67 11.50 10.12
CA ASP A 100 -5.65 12.92 9.79
C ASP A 100 -4.42 13.29 8.94
N PHE A 101 -3.27 12.73 9.26
CA PHE A 101 -2.04 12.93 8.50
C PHE A 101 -2.18 12.40 7.07
N THR A 102 -2.72 11.20 6.91
CA THR A 102 -2.99 10.59 5.61
C THR A 102 -3.97 11.43 4.79
N ALA A 103 -5.06 11.88 5.42
CA ALA A 103 -6.05 12.72 4.78
C ALA A 103 -5.43 14.02 4.25
N GLU A 104 -4.59 14.68 5.04
CA GLU A 104 -3.94 15.93 4.63
C GLU A 104 -2.94 15.73 3.49
N LEU A 105 -2.13 14.66 3.53
CA LEU A 105 -1.15 14.36 2.49
C LEU A 105 -1.79 13.97 1.15
N THR A 106 -2.98 13.37 1.17
CA THR A 106 -3.63 12.87 -0.05
C THR A 106 -4.67 13.83 -0.62
N LYS A 107 -5.13 14.79 0.20
CA LYS A 107 -6.17 15.75 -0.15
C LYS A 107 -5.81 16.56 -1.39
N ASN A 108 -6.72 16.58 -2.36
CA ASN A 108 -6.58 17.36 -3.60
C ASN A 108 -5.30 17.06 -4.41
N LYS A 109 -4.68 15.92 -4.22
CA LYS A 109 -3.48 15.52 -4.98
C LYS A 109 -3.83 14.95 -6.37
N GLY A 110 -5.10 14.68 -6.64
CA GLY A 110 -5.55 14.22 -7.95
C GLY A 110 -5.42 12.72 -8.15
N PHE A 111 -5.37 11.93 -7.09
CA PHE A 111 -5.53 10.49 -7.19
C PHE A 111 -6.95 10.13 -7.63
N ASP A 112 -7.07 9.09 -8.45
CA ASP A 112 -8.37 8.56 -8.87
C ASP A 112 -8.94 7.60 -7.82
N PHE A 113 -8.07 7.00 -6.99
CA PHE A 113 -8.44 6.12 -5.88
C PHE A 113 -7.32 6.00 -4.84
N LEU A 114 -7.70 5.68 -3.61
CA LEU A 114 -6.78 5.32 -2.52
C LEU A 114 -7.12 3.92 -2.02
N LEU A 115 -6.10 3.06 -1.87
CA LEU A 115 -6.22 1.76 -1.21
C LEU A 115 -5.62 1.84 0.19
N GLY A 116 -6.38 1.43 1.19
CA GLY A 116 -5.86 1.20 2.53
C GLY A 116 -5.47 -0.27 2.70
N SER A 117 -4.27 -0.53 3.18
CA SER A 117 -3.76 -1.89 3.40
C SER A 117 -3.20 -2.03 4.80
N ILE A 118 -3.35 -3.20 5.41
CA ILE A 118 -2.76 -3.51 6.71
C ILE A 118 -1.57 -4.43 6.47
N HIS A 119 -0.38 -3.97 6.87
CA HIS A 119 0.89 -4.72 6.81
C HIS A 119 1.49 -4.96 8.20
N PHE A 120 1.00 -4.22 9.20
CA PHE A 120 1.46 -4.32 10.58
C PHE A 120 0.27 -4.51 11.52
N VAL A 121 0.48 -5.30 12.55
CA VAL A 121 -0.48 -5.50 13.65
C VAL A 121 0.27 -5.26 14.96
N ASP A 122 -0.10 -4.23 15.72
CA ASP A 122 0.65 -3.81 16.92
C ASP A 122 2.18 -3.75 16.63
N ASP A 123 2.58 -3.06 15.54
CA ASP A 123 3.94 -2.95 15.00
C ASP A 123 4.56 -4.25 14.44
N PHE A 124 3.89 -5.38 14.55
CA PHE A 124 4.37 -6.66 14.01
C PHE A 124 4.14 -6.75 12.48
N ALA A 125 5.23 -6.86 11.71
CA ALA A 125 5.20 -7.06 10.26
C ALA A 125 4.83 -8.51 9.92
N PHE A 126 3.54 -8.81 9.92
CA PHE A 126 3.02 -10.17 9.80
C PHE A 126 3.21 -10.80 8.41
N ASP A 127 3.39 -9.99 7.37
CA ASP A 127 3.49 -10.41 5.96
C ASP A 127 4.93 -10.44 5.42
N HIS A 128 5.92 -10.07 6.23
CA HIS A 128 7.31 -10.03 5.79
C HIS A 128 7.97 -11.41 5.73
N LYS A 129 7.87 -12.20 6.80
CA LYS A 129 8.50 -13.53 6.89
C LYS A 129 7.72 -14.49 7.80
N ALA A 130 7.62 -15.75 7.38
CA ALA A 130 6.97 -16.79 8.17
C ALA A 130 7.67 -17.02 9.53
N GLU A 131 9.00 -16.90 9.57
CA GLU A 131 9.79 -17.15 10.79
C GLU A 131 9.48 -16.14 11.91
N HIS A 132 9.01 -14.93 11.56
CA HIS A 132 8.64 -13.91 12.54
C HIS A 132 7.43 -14.31 13.39
N TRP A 133 6.64 -15.26 12.93
CA TRP A 133 5.47 -15.78 13.66
C TRP A 133 5.83 -16.74 14.79
N THR A 134 7.08 -17.17 14.88
CA THR A 134 7.52 -18.11 15.92
C THR A 134 7.32 -17.51 17.32
N GLY A 135 6.48 -18.16 18.13
CA GLY A 135 6.17 -17.72 19.48
C GLY A 135 5.12 -16.60 19.59
N MET A 136 4.55 -16.18 18.46
CA MET A 136 3.49 -15.16 18.46
C MET A 136 2.14 -15.75 18.84
N ASP A 137 1.29 -14.95 19.48
CA ASP A 137 -0.10 -15.27 19.76
C ASP A 137 -0.96 -15.06 18.50
N ILE A 138 -1.18 -16.15 17.76
CA ILE A 138 -1.91 -16.12 16.49
C ILE A 138 -3.33 -15.61 16.68
N ASP A 139 -4.03 -16.01 17.75
CA ASP A 139 -5.40 -15.60 18.02
C ASP A 139 -5.49 -14.08 18.22
N LYS A 140 -4.58 -13.54 19.03
CA LYS A 140 -4.50 -12.10 19.28
C LYS A 140 -4.21 -11.32 17.99
N ILE A 141 -3.23 -11.77 17.19
CA ILE A 141 -2.85 -11.09 15.94
C ILE A 141 -4.03 -11.09 14.96
N TYR A 142 -4.75 -12.19 14.81
CA TYR A 142 -5.92 -12.27 13.94
C TYR A 142 -7.05 -11.35 14.42
N HIS A 143 -7.35 -11.32 15.72
CA HIS A 143 -8.35 -10.40 16.29
C HIS A 143 -7.98 -8.95 15.95
N ARG A 144 -6.75 -8.56 16.23
CA ARG A 144 -6.29 -7.20 16.01
C ARG A 144 -6.30 -6.80 14.54
N TYR A 145 -5.86 -7.70 13.65
CA TYR A 145 -5.91 -7.48 12.21
C TYR A 145 -7.33 -7.13 11.72
N PHE A 146 -8.33 -7.88 12.18
CA PHE A 146 -9.72 -7.60 11.77
C PHE A 146 -10.31 -6.38 12.47
N GLU A 147 -9.90 -6.04 13.69
CA GLU A 147 -10.27 -4.77 14.33
C GLU A 147 -9.71 -3.58 13.53
N ASP A 148 -8.46 -3.66 13.11
CA ASP A 148 -7.83 -2.64 12.27
C ASP A 148 -8.48 -2.58 10.89
N SER A 149 -8.85 -3.72 10.31
CA SER A 149 -9.60 -3.78 9.03
C SER A 149 -10.96 -3.08 9.14
N VAL A 150 -11.68 -3.26 10.26
CA VAL A 150 -12.94 -2.56 10.51
C VAL A 150 -12.71 -1.06 10.73
N SER A 151 -11.64 -0.68 11.42
CA SER A 151 -11.27 0.73 11.62
C SER A 151 -10.93 1.40 10.29
N LEU A 152 -10.11 0.74 9.46
CA LEU A 152 -9.79 1.17 8.10
C LEU A 152 -11.06 1.41 7.27
N ALA A 153 -11.98 0.45 7.26
CA ALA A 153 -13.24 0.58 6.53
C ALA A 153 -14.12 1.73 7.03
N LYS A 154 -14.08 2.03 8.34
CA LYS A 154 -14.85 3.11 8.98
C LYS A 154 -14.21 4.49 8.82
N SER A 155 -12.93 4.58 8.51
CA SER A 155 -12.22 5.85 8.37
C SER A 155 -12.77 6.71 7.22
N ASN A 156 -13.37 6.08 6.21
CA ASN A 156 -13.83 6.73 4.98
C ASN A 156 -12.73 7.47 4.21
N LEU A 157 -11.47 7.11 4.43
CA LEU A 157 -10.32 7.70 3.75
C LEU A 157 -9.99 7.00 2.42
N PHE A 158 -10.46 5.76 2.25
CA PHE A 158 -10.04 4.88 1.18
C PHE A 158 -11.23 4.44 0.33
N ASP A 159 -10.97 4.29 -0.97
CA ASP A 159 -11.94 3.77 -1.95
C ASP A 159 -12.01 2.25 -1.93
N GLY A 160 -11.02 1.60 -1.35
CA GLY A 160 -10.96 0.15 -1.22
C GLY A 160 -9.96 -0.33 -0.18
N ILE A 161 -10.09 -1.61 0.17
CA ILE A 161 -9.16 -2.32 1.06
C ILE A 161 -8.26 -3.21 0.20
N GLY A 162 -6.95 -3.03 0.32
CA GLY A 162 -5.97 -3.90 -0.32
C GLY A 162 -5.88 -5.24 0.42
N HIS A 163 -5.74 -6.34 -0.32
CA HIS A 163 -5.52 -7.72 0.15
C HIS A 163 -6.11 -8.02 1.56
N PRO A 164 -7.46 -7.98 1.74
CA PRO A 164 -8.11 -8.05 3.06
C PRO A 164 -7.89 -9.38 3.80
N ASP A 165 -7.24 -10.34 3.19
CA ASP A 165 -6.90 -11.64 3.77
C ASP A 165 -5.38 -11.90 3.84
N ALA A 166 -4.55 -10.86 3.73
CA ALA A 166 -3.08 -10.96 3.78
C ALA A 166 -2.58 -11.65 5.06
N ILE A 167 -3.31 -11.54 6.16
CA ILE A 167 -3.01 -12.23 7.42
C ILE A 167 -2.88 -13.75 7.26
N LYS A 168 -3.44 -14.33 6.20
CA LYS A 168 -3.39 -15.77 5.91
C LYS A 168 -2.16 -16.20 5.10
N LEU A 169 -1.30 -15.24 4.68
CA LEU A 169 -0.20 -15.45 3.73
C LEU A 169 0.67 -16.67 4.07
N PHE A 170 1.03 -16.83 5.33
CA PHE A 170 1.90 -17.93 5.78
C PHE A 170 1.14 -19.15 6.32
N GLY A 171 -0.18 -19.20 6.15
CA GLY A 171 -1.01 -20.36 6.50
C GLY A 171 -1.28 -20.54 8.00
N HIS A 172 -0.91 -19.59 8.83
CA HIS A 172 -1.29 -19.57 10.24
C HIS A 172 -2.81 -19.47 10.38
N LYS A 173 -3.37 -20.15 11.38
CA LYS A 173 -4.82 -20.17 11.61
C LYS A 173 -5.11 -19.93 13.08
N PRO A 174 -6.09 -19.08 13.40
CA PRO A 174 -6.55 -18.91 14.77
C PRO A 174 -7.26 -20.17 15.26
N SER A 175 -7.36 -20.33 16.58
CA SER A 175 -8.04 -21.45 17.22
C SER A 175 -9.57 -21.39 17.12
N TYR A 176 -10.13 -20.25 16.71
CA TYR A 176 -11.54 -19.98 16.56
C TYR A 176 -11.97 -19.90 15.08
N SER A 177 -13.29 -20.02 14.83
CA SER A 177 -13.83 -19.86 13.47
C SER A 177 -13.82 -18.39 13.03
N LEU A 178 -13.46 -18.15 11.79
CA LEU A 178 -13.53 -16.84 11.12
C LEU A 178 -14.90 -16.58 10.46
N THR A 179 -15.87 -17.49 10.67
CA THR A 179 -17.25 -17.40 10.12
C THR A 179 -18.22 -16.97 11.18
#